data_69a273f2c3779d9c5a0199e82c93e1fd
#
_entry.id   69a273f2c3779d9c5a0199e82c93e1fd
#
_cell.length_a   1.000
_cell.length_b   1.000
_cell.length_c   1.000
_cell.angle_alpha   90.00
_cell.angle_beta   90.00
_cell.angle_gamma   90.00
#
_symmetry.space_group_name_H-M   'P 1'
#
loop_
_entity.id
_entity.type
_entity.pdbx_description
1 polymer ?
#
loop_
_entity_poly.entity_id
_entity_poly.type
_entity_poly.pdbx_seq_one_letter_code
_entity_poly.pdbx_strand_id
1 'polypeptide(L)'
;MPRLTASRDKVEGPAPLPEGLYNVRLDGFKPATASKGGSVNLNPQMKIINHPDYNDRPVFENLNSKGEWVWKDFCHCFGVVMEKDGNGDYQFPGNFDGPEGEPKNWTYTGPLLGQVGAIYLVQADNTRGGIKNAVKYYSCKVPGCTEKHSSNLSR
;
A
#
# COMPACT_ATOMS: atom_id res chain seq x y z
N MET A 1 -25.84 19.92 -33.28
CA MET A 1 -25.76 18.74 -32.47
C MET A 1 -24.85 19.00 -31.27
N PRO A 2 -25.32 18.68 -30.09
CA PRO A 2 -24.45 18.87 -28.95
C PRO A 2 -23.30 17.89 -29.01
N ARG A 3 -22.15 18.41 -28.76
CA ARG A 3 -20.97 17.58 -28.73
C ARG A 3 -20.86 16.89 -27.35
N LEU A 4 -20.62 15.61 -27.38
CA LEU A 4 -20.37 14.89 -26.14
C LEU A 4 -19.00 15.28 -25.64
N THR A 5 -18.99 15.97 -24.53
CA THR A 5 -17.75 16.37 -23.90
C THR A 5 -17.69 15.73 -22.52
N ALA A 6 -16.74 14.83 -22.34
CA ALA A 6 -16.52 14.23 -21.05
C ALA A 6 -15.78 15.24 -20.20
N SER A 7 -16.39 15.66 -19.12
CA SER A 7 -15.69 16.47 -18.15
C SER A 7 -14.73 15.57 -17.37
N ARG A 8 -13.61 16.14 -16.99
CA ARG A 8 -12.63 15.38 -16.20
C ARG A 8 -13.26 14.83 -14.93
N ASP A 9 -14.13 15.59 -14.32
CA ASP A 9 -14.77 15.17 -13.08
C ASP A 9 -15.70 13.97 -13.28
N LYS A 10 -16.23 13.82 -14.49
CA LYS A 10 -17.15 12.74 -14.77
C LYS A 10 -16.49 11.49 -15.29
N VAL A 11 -15.24 11.59 -15.77
CA VAL A 11 -14.52 10.43 -16.29
C VAL A 11 -13.43 9.94 -15.36
N GLU A 12 -13.26 10.57 -14.22
CA GLU A 12 -12.38 10.06 -13.21
C GLU A 12 -12.94 8.77 -12.65
N GLY A 13 -12.06 8.01 -12.02
CA GLY A 13 -12.43 6.73 -11.46
C GLY A 13 -13.55 6.84 -10.43
N PRO A 14 -13.87 5.72 -9.81
CA PRO A 14 -14.98 5.66 -8.86
C PRO A 14 -14.79 6.63 -7.69
N ALA A 15 -15.90 7.02 -7.08
CA ALA A 15 -15.88 7.91 -5.94
C ALA A 15 -15.02 7.34 -4.80
N PRO A 16 -14.42 8.20 -3.97
CA PRO A 16 -13.67 7.73 -2.83
C PRO A 16 -14.51 6.87 -1.91
N LEU A 17 -13.85 5.89 -1.30
CA LEU A 17 -14.50 5.00 -0.34
C LEU A 17 -14.77 5.75 0.96
N PRO A 18 -15.87 5.43 1.66
CA PRO A 18 -16.10 5.99 2.98
C PRO A 18 -14.96 5.67 3.94
N GLU A 19 -14.72 6.55 4.89
CA GLU A 19 -13.71 6.30 5.90
C GLU A 19 -14.11 5.10 6.76
N GLY A 20 -13.14 4.27 7.08
CA GLY A 20 -13.40 3.10 7.88
C GLY A 20 -12.34 2.03 7.74
N LEU A 21 -12.57 0.93 8.43
CA LEU A 21 -11.68 -0.22 8.42
C LEU A 21 -12.11 -1.18 7.32
N TYR A 22 -11.14 -1.59 6.51
CA TYR A 22 -11.38 -2.49 5.38
C TYR A 22 -10.41 -3.65 5.42
N ASN A 23 -10.88 -4.82 5.03
CA ASN A 23 -10.01 -5.96 4.80
C ASN A 23 -9.53 -5.93 3.38
N VAL A 24 -8.24 -6.17 3.19
CA VAL A 24 -7.62 -6.15 1.87
C VAL A 24 -6.75 -7.38 1.66
N ARG A 25 -6.62 -7.78 0.39
CA ARG A 25 -5.68 -8.82 -0.01
C ARG A 25 -4.58 -8.18 -0.82
N LEU A 26 -3.35 -8.57 -0.54
CA LEU A 26 -2.19 -8.07 -1.28
C LEU A 26 -1.93 -8.95 -2.48
N ASP A 27 -2.05 -8.39 -3.67
CA ASP A 27 -1.88 -9.13 -4.92
C ASP A 27 -0.49 -8.97 -5.54
N GLY A 28 0.23 -7.92 -5.20
CA GLY A 28 1.56 -7.71 -5.74
C GLY A 28 2.11 -6.34 -5.43
N PHE A 29 3.24 -6.04 -6.03
CA PHE A 29 3.90 -4.74 -5.91
C PHE A 29 4.37 -4.25 -7.26
N LYS A 30 4.38 -2.94 -7.41
CA LYS A 30 5.06 -2.29 -8.53
C LYS A 30 6.14 -1.37 -7.97
N PRO A 31 7.40 -1.80 -7.92
CA PRO A 31 8.46 -0.92 -7.44
C PRO A 31 8.84 0.08 -8.51
N ALA A 32 9.28 1.25 -8.07
CA ALA A 32 9.74 2.31 -8.95
C ALA A 32 10.82 3.13 -8.24
N THR A 33 11.76 3.66 -9.00
CA THR A 33 12.80 4.50 -8.43
C THR A 33 12.23 5.90 -8.15
N ALA A 34 12.44 6.37 -6.93
CA ALA A 34 12.08 7.74 -6.60
C ALA A 34 13.05 8.71 -7.27
N SER A 35 12.55 9.89 -7.59
CA SER A 35 13.33 10.90 -8.28
C SER A 35 14.48 11.49 -7.46
N LYS A 36 14.44 11.37 -6.16
CA LYS A 36 15.47 11.93 -5.28
C LYS A 36 16.20 10.84 -4.52
N GLY A 37 17.53 10.85 -4.60
CA GLY A 37 18.37 9.99 -3.78
C GLY A 37 18.32 8.50 -4.11
N GLY A 38 17.70 8.12 -5.20
CA GLY A 38 17.67 6.72 -5.61
C GLY A 38 16.87 5.79 -4.72
N SER A 39 16.05 6.33 -3.81
CA SER A 39 15.19 5.49 -2.99
C SER A 39 14.13 4.80 -3.84
N VAL A 40 13.65 3.66 -3.36
CA VAL A 40 12.65 2.87 -4.09
C VAL A 40 11.29 3.08 -3.46
N ASN A 41 10.31 3.37 -4.30
CA ASN A 41 8.91 3.40 -3.90
C ASN A 41 8.28 2.06 -4.22
N LEU A 42 7.61 1.47 -3.25
CA LEU A 42 6.84 0.26 -3.47
C LEU A 42 5.37 0.63 -3.52
N ASN A 43 4.72 0.23 -4.60
CA ASN A 43 3.29 0.49 -4.78
C ASN A 43 2.56 -0.83 -4.61
N PRO A 44 2.08 -1.13 -3.42
CA PRO A 44 1.37 -2.38 -3.19
C PRO A 44 0.04 -2.38 -3.94
N GLN A 45 -0.28 -3.51 -4.54
CA GLN A 45 -1.54 -3.71 -5.22
C GLN A 45 -2.47 -4.46 -4.29
N MET A 46 -3.35 -3.72 -3.64
CA MET A 46 -4.30 -4.26 -2.67
C MET A 46 -5.70 -4.18 -3.23
N LYS A 47 -6.52 -5.16 -2.89
CA LYS A 47 -7.94 -5.15 -3.24
C LYS A 47 -8.77 -5.40 -2.00
N ILE A 48 -9.86 -4.68 -1.88
CA ILE A 48 -10.81 -4.89 -0.78
C ILE A 48 -11.48 -6.24 -0.96
N ILE A 49 -11.59 -6.96 0.14
CA ILE A 49 -12.24 -8.27 0.18
C ILE A 49 -13.29 -8.29 1.27
N ASN A 50 -14.22 -9.25 1.15
CA ASN A 50 -15.24 -9.49 2.18
C ASN A 50 -16.08 -8.26 2.51
N HIS A 51 -16.37 -7.45 1.49
CA HIS A 51 -17.20 -6.27 1.66
C HIS A 51 -18.42 -6.37 0.74
N PRO A 52 -19.60 -6.08 1.25
CA PRO A 52 -20.82 -6.22 0.45
C PRO A 52 -20.89 -5.26 -0.74
N ASP A 53 -20.30 -4.07 -0.62
CA ASP A 53 -20.45 -3.04 -1.63
C ASP A 53 -19.15 -2.73 -2.39
N TYR A 54 -17.99 -2.97 -1.80
CA TYR A 54 -16.73 -2.50 -2.37
C TYR A 54 -15.73 -3.63 -2.64
N ASN A 55 -16.22 -4.84 -2.74
CA ASN A 55 -15.37 -5.99 -3.03
C ASN A 55 -14.62 -5.77 -4.33
N ASP A 56 -13.34 -6.15 -4.36
CA ASP A 56 -12.43 -6.02 -5.50
C ASP A 56 -12.04 -4.58 -5.87
N ARG A 57 -12.46 -3.58 -5.09
CA ARG A 57 -11.99 -2.21 -5.32
C ARG A 57 -10.50 -2.14 -4.98
N PRO A 58 -9.68 -1.56 -5.89
CA PRO A 58 -8.26 -1.42 -5.61
C PRO A 58 -7.99 -0.32 -4.58
N VAL A 59 -6.96 -0.52 -3.79
CA VAL A 59 -6.44 0.49 -2.86
C VAL A 59 -4.98 0.73 -3.25
N PHE A 60 -4.64 1.97 -3.51
CA PHE A 60 -3.31 2.37 -3.92
C PHE A 60 -2.58 3.07 -2.78
N GLU A 61 -1.32 2.75 -2.63
CA GLU A 61 -0.48 3.37 -1.62
C GLU A 61 0.94 3.45 -2.15
N ASN A 62 1.79 4.23 -1.49
CA ASN A 62 3.17 4.40 -1.86
C ASN A 62 4.04 4.25 -0.61
N LEU A 63 4.88 3.23 -0.62
CA LEU A 63 5.78 2.92 0.49
C LEU A 63 7.22 3.23 0.06
N ASN A 64 7.76 4.32 0.58
CA ASN A 64 9.12 4.73 0.22
C ASN A 64 10.16 3.99 1.06
N SER A 65 11.29 3.63 0.44
CA SER A 65 12.35 2.87 1.11
C SER A 65 13.01 3.61 2.27
N LYS A 66 12.83 4.91 2.35
CA LYS A 66 13.33 5.69 3.50
C LYS A 66 12.39 5.66 4.68
N GLY A 67 11.21 5.07 4.51
CA GLY A 67 10.21 4.97 5.57
C GLY A 67 10.17 3.59 6.19
N GLU A 68 11.20 3.19 6.92
CA GLU A 68 11.25 1.88 7.55
C GLU A 68 10.03 1.58 8.42
N TRP A 69 9.54 2.59 9.12
CA TRP A 69 8.37 2.44 9.97
C TRP A 69 7.14 2.03 9.19
N VAL A 70 6.97 2.64 8.01
CA VAL A 70 5.83 2.33 7.15
C VAL A 70 5.95 0.91 6.62
N TRP A 71 7.15 0.52 6.24
CA TRP A 71 7.38 -0.85 5.76
C TRP A 71 7.07 -1.88 6.85
N LYS A 72 7.52 -1.60 8.07
CA LYS A 72 7.26 -2.50 9.20
C LYS A 72 5.77 -2.62 9.47
N ASP A 73 5.09 -1.49 9.57
CA ASP A 73 3.66 -1.48 9.81
C ASP A 73 2.90 -2.24 8.72
N PHE A 74 3.31 -2.01 7.46
CA PHE A 74 2.70 -2.69 6.32
C PHE A 74 2.88 -4.22 6.42
N CYS A 75 4.11 -4.66 6.64
CA CYS A 75 4.38 -6.09 6.71
C CYS A 75 3.65 -6.75 7.88
N HIS A 76 3.64 -6.11 9.03
CA HIS A 76 2.92 -6.63 10.21
C HIS A 76 1.41 -6.71 9.97
N CYS A 77 0.88 -5.77 9.19
CA CYS A 77 -0.54 -5.81 8.80
C CYS A 77 -0.89 -7.10 8.08
N PHE A 78 0.03 -7.61 7.29
CA PHE A 78 -0.16 -8.84 6.54
C PHE A 78 0.43 -10.08 7.24
N GLY A 79 0.83 -9.92 8.51
CA GLY A 79 1.26 -11.03 9.32
C GLY A 79 2.70 -11.47 9.11
N VAL A 80 3.51 -10.63 8.46
CA VAL A 80 4.91 -10.94 8.17
C VAL A 80 5.81 -10.01 8.96
N VAL A 81 6.78 -10.58 9.67
CA VAL A 81 7.73 -9.80 10.45
C VAL A 81 8.98 -9.55 9.61
N MET A 82 9.43 -8.30 9.58
CA MET A 82 10.68 -7.97 8.90
C MET A 82 11.86 -8.38 9.76
N GLU A 83 12.84 -8.99 9.13
CA GLU A 83 14.07 -9.42 9.80
C GLU A 83 15.15 -8.37 9.63
N LYS A 84 16.08 -8.34 10.59
CA LYS A 84 17.26 -7.49 10.51
C LYS A 84 18.41 -8.26 9.91
N ASP A 85 19.21 -7.56 9.09
CA ASP A 85 20.45 -8.12 8.57
C ASP A 85 21.59 -7.98 9.60
N GLY A 86 22.80 -8.34 9.20
CA GLY A 86 23.97 -8.26 10.07
C GLY A 86 24.36 -6.85 10.48
N ASN A 87 23.86 -5.85 9.78
CA ASN A 87 24.11 -4.43 10.09
C ASN A 87 23.02 -3.79 10.92
N GLY A 88 21.98 -4.53 11.26
CA GLY A 88 20.86 -4.02 12.02
C GLY A 88 19.78 -3.36 11.17
N ASP A 89 19.88 -3.42 9.86
CA ASP A 89 18.89 -2.85 8.95
C ASP A 89 17.77 -3.84 8.69
N TYR A 90 16.56 -3.34 8.64
CA TYR A 90 15.41 -4.18 8.32
C TYR A 90 15.39 -4.54 6.85
N GLN A 91 15.14 -5.81 6.56
CA GLN A 91 15.06 -6.32 5.21
C GLN A 91 13.58 -6.49 4.82
N PHE A 92 13.22 -6.01 3.64
CA PHE A 92 11.88 -6.25 3.12
C PHE A 92 11.73 -7.74 2.81
N PRO A 93 10.67 -8.40 3.28
CA PRO A 93 10.52 -9.85 3.08
C PRO A 93 10.26 -10.18 1.62
N GLY A 94 10.98 -11.15 1.09
CA GLY A 94 10.83 -11.58 -0.29
C GLY A 94 11.88 -10.99 -1.22
N ASN A 95 11.66 -11.21 -2.51
CA ASN A 95 12.62 -10.81 -3.53
C ASN A 95 11.95 -10.04 -4.65
N PHE A 96 12.69 -9.10 -5.23
CA PHE A 96 12.30 -8.39 -6.43
C PHE A 96 13.27 -8.78 -7.53
N ASP A 97 12.76 -9.38 -8.61
CA ASP A 97 13.59 -9.87 -9.70
C ASP A 97 13.29 -9.11 -10.99
N GLY A 98 14.34 -8.72 -11.68
CA GLY A 98 14.23 -8.03 -12.95
C GLY A 98 15.51 -7.34 -13.35
N PRO A 99 15.49 -6.57 -14.44
CA PRO A 99 16.68 -5.88 -14.94
C PRO A 99 17.24 -4.91 -13.91
N GLU A 100 18.56 -4.92 -13.78
CA GLU A 100 19.24 -3.99 -12.88
C GLU A 100 19.00 -2.55 -13.35
N GLY A 101 18.70 -1.68 -12.40
CA GLY A 101 18.45 -0.28 -12.69
C GLY A 101 17.05 0.03 -13.23
N GLU A 102 16.20 -0.97 -13.35
CA GLU A 102 14.84 -0.79 -13.84
C GLU A 102 13.81 -1.36 -12.87
N PRO A 103 13.67 -0.78 -11.66
CA PRO A 103 12.76 -1.32 -10.65
C PRO A 103 11.32 -1.49 -11.13
N LYS A 104 10.86 -0.62 -12.03
CA LYS A 104 9.49 -0.71 -12.53
C LYS A 104 9.20 -2.02 -13.27
N ASN A 105 10.24 -2.71 -13.70
CA ASN A 105 10.12 -3.98 -14.41
C ASN A 105 10.41 -5.18 -13.52
N TRP A 106 10.58 -4.97 -12.23
CA TRP A 106 10.81 -6.06 -11.30
C TRP A 106 9.50 -6.74 -10.91
N THR A 107 9.61 -8.01 -10.62
CA THR A 107 8.49 -8.81 -10.11
C THR A 107 8.79 -9.23 -8.68
N TYR A 108 7.81 -9.01 -7.81
CA TYR A 108 7.95 -9.43 -6.42
C TYR A 108 7.54 -10.89 -6.26
N THR A 109 8.34 -11.64 -5.51
CA THR A 109 7.99 -12.98 -5.03
C THR A 109 8.31 -13.04 -3.54
N GLY A 110 7.38 -13.55 -2.76
CA GLY A 110 7.64 -13.64 -1.33
C GLY A 110 6.39 -13.90 -0.51
N PRO A 111 6.55 -13.89 0.83
CA PRO A 111 5.50 -14.31 1.75
C PRO A 111 4.32 -13.35 1.86
N LEU A 112 4.45 -12.13 1.38
CA LEU A 112 3.36 -11.16 1.45
C LEU A 112 2.26 -11.42 0.42
N LEU A 113 2.57 -12.10 -0.68
CA LEU A 113 1.59 -12.33 -1.73
C LEU A 113 0.42 -13.16 -1.25
N GLY A 114 -0.78 -12.69 -1.55
CA GLY A 114 -2.02 -13.39 -1.18
C GLY A 114 -2.42 -13.22 0.26
N GLN A 115 -1.63 -12.53 1.06
CA GLN A 115 -1.97 -12.30 2.47
C GLN A 115 -3.08 -11.28 2.60
N VAL A 116 -3.83 -11.41 3.68
CA VAL A 116 -4.95 -10.54 4.00
C VAL A 116 -4.60 -9.70 5.22
N GLY A 117 -4.98 -8.45 5.18
CA GLY A 117 -4.78 -7.55 6.31
C GLY A 117 -5.92 -6.58 6.44
N ALA A 118 -5.92 -5.80 7.51
CA ALA A 118 -6.92 -4.77 7.75
C ALA A 118 -6.24 -3.41 7.74
N ILE A 119 -6.84 -2.47 7.01
CA ILE A 119 -6.33 -1.11 6.90
C ILE A 119 -7.45 -0.12 7.21
N TYR A 120 -7.10 1.03 7.77
CA TYR A 120 -8.04 2.10 7.99
C TYR A 120 -7.85 3.16 6.90
N LEU A 121 -8.91 3.40 6.12
CA LEU A 121 -8.89 4.38 5.06
C LEU A 121 -9.52 5.68 5.50
N VAL A 122 -8.91 6.78 5.10
CA VAL A 122 -9.47 8.12 5.23
C VAL A 122 -9.58 8.74 3.86
N GLN A 123 -10.26 9.86 3.79
CA GLN A 123 -10.34 10.65 2.56
C GLN A 123 -9.41 11.86 2.73
N ALA A 124 -8.65 12.14 1.71
CA ALA A 124 -7.69 13.23 1.73
C ALA A 124 -7.69 13.94 0.39
N ASP A 125 -7.26 15.19 0.41
CA ASP A 125 -7.18 15.97 -0.82
C ASP A 125 -6.11 15.39 -1.74
N ASN A 126 -6.45 15.29 -3.02
CA ASN A 126 -5.51 14.89 -4.03
C ASN A 126 -4.85 16.15 -4.59
N THR A 127 -3.53 16.14 -4.70
CA THR A 127 -2.78 17.29 -5.21
C THR A 127 -3.17 17.69 -6.64
N ARG A 128 -3.77 16.75 -7.35
CA ARG A 128 -4.27 17.00 -8.72
C ARG A 128 -5.73 17.40 -8.76
N GLY A 129 -6.31 17.69 -7.59
CA GLY A 129 -7.72 18.01 -7.48
C GLY A 129 -8.55 16.80 -7.10
N GLY A 130 -9.68 17.03 -6.44
CA GLY A 130 -10.55 15.97 -5.98
C GLY A 130 -10.09 15.33 -4.68
N ILE A 131 -10.71 14.22 -4.34
CA ILE A 131 -10.47 13.52 -3.09
C ILE A 131 -10.00 12.10 -3.40
N LYS A 132 -9.02 11.64 -2.66
CA LYS A 132 -8.50 10.27 -2.77
C LYS A 132 -8.61 9.57 -1.44
N ASN A 133 -8.50 8.26 -1.46
CA ASN A 133 -8.34 7.49 -0.23
C ASN A 133 -6.86 7.38 0.13
N ALA A 134 -6.59 7.43 1.42
CA ALA A 134 -5.25 7.23 1.94
C ALA A 134 -5.33 6.30 3.14
N VAL A 135 -4.30 5.53 3.36
CA VAL A 135 -4.25 4.64 4.52
C VAL A 135 -3.82 5.44 5.72
N LYS A 136 -4.68 5.52 6.74
CA LYS A 136 -4.35 6.17 7.98
C LYS A 136 -3.47 5.29 8.84
N TYR A 137 -3.79 4.00 8.91
CA TYR A 137 -2.93 3.05 9.61
C TYR A 137 -3.16 1.64 9.09
N TYR A 138 -2.14 0.81 9.31
CA TYR A 138 -2.16 -0.61 9.04
C TYR A 138 -2.34 -1.35 10.36
N SER A 139 -3.33 -2.20 10.45
CA SER A 139 -3.62 -2.93 11.68
C SER A 139 -2.67 -4.12 11.83
N CYS A 140 -1.87 -4.13 12.88
CA CYS A 140 -0.93 -5.23 13.12
C CYS A 140 -1.65 -6.54 13.40
N LYS A 141 -1.27 -7.58 12.68
CA LYS A 141 -1.87 -8.90 12.78
C LYS A 141 -0.90 -9.92 13.38
N VAL A 142 0.32 -9.51 13.67
CA VAL A 142 1.34 -10.41 14.21
C VAL A 142 0.97 -10.81 15.64
N PRO A 143 0.76 -12.10 15.92
CA PRO A 143 0.39 -12.54 17.27
C PRO A 143 1.46 -12.18 18.29
N GLY A 144 1.04 -11.64 19.42
CA GLY A 144 1.95 -11.28 20.50
C GLY A 144 2.91 -10.16 20.20
N CYS A 145 2.65 -9.39 19.15
CA CYS A 145 3.53 -8.29 18.77
C CYS A 145 3.53 -7.19 19.83
N THR A 146 4.72 -6.85 20.32
CA THR A 146 4.90 -5.80 21.30
C THR A 146 5.56 -4.54 20.70
N GLU A 147 5.86 -4.57 19.41
CA GLU A 147 6.51 -3.45 18.74
C GLU A 147 5.54 -2.29 18.53
N LYS A 148 6.09 -1.10 18.58
CA LYS A 148 5.32 0.10 18.27
C LYS A 148 5.12 0.23 16.76
N HIS A 149 3.94 0.66 16.39
CA HIS A 149 3.60 0.95 15.01
C HIS A 149 3.24 2.42 14.90
N SER A 150 3.97 3.16 14.10
CA SER A 150 3.81 4.60 13.99
C SER A 150 2.42 5.03 13.56
N SER A 151 1.75 4.18 12.81
CA SER A 151 0.41 4.46 12.31
C SER A 151 -0.69 3.82 13.13
N ASN A 152 -0.35 3.15 14.23
CA ASN A 152 -1.31 2.40 15.02
C ASN A 152 -1.76 3.20 16.23
N LEU A 153 -2.35 4.35 15.98
CA LEU A 153 -2.53 5.35 17.01
C LEU A 153 -3.71 5.15 17.95
N SER A 154 -4.68 4.39 17.55
CA SER A 154 -5.96 4.35 18.26
C SER A 154 -6.28 3.01 18.88
N ARG A 155 -5.30 2.31 19.22
CA ARG A 155 -5.51 0.97 19.79
C ARG A 155 -5.79 1.02 21.23
#